data_21731bef125a6bd6ce3dc146fb00b86a
#
_entry.id   21731bef125a6bd6ce3dc146fb00b86a
#
_cell.length_a   1.000
_cell.length_b   1.000
_cell.length_c   1.000
_cell.angle_alpha   90.00
_cell.angle_beta   90.00
_cell.angle_gamma   90.00
#
_symmetry.space_group_name_H-M   'P 1'
#
loop_
_entity.id
_entity.type
_entity.pdbx_description
1 polymer ?
#
loop_
_entity_poly.entity_id
_entity_poly.type
_entity_poly.pdbx_seq_one_letter_code
_entity_poly.pdbx_strand_id
1 'polypeptide(L)'
;MSLLVVGLSHRSAPVGLLERAALTGHQPSRLLHSAAAATPVAEAALLNTCNRIELYADVDKFHAGVAELSTLLAEHSGVALDELTAHLYVHYEDRAVHHLFSVACGLDSMVVGEGQILGQLRDALHLAQDQHTAARGLNELFQQALRVGKRAHSETAIDKAGQTLVTFGLEQIAAVAGPVAERRALVVGAGSMSSLAAATLAREGVAELVIANRTQKKAERLAEQLGGRAVPFDEVGAALAEADVVISCTGAAGIVLTAEDLALAAEKRSAFAGPLSVLDLAMPRDVDPAAHALPGVHLVDLETLATAAQHADSGALDVDAVRRIVAEEVDAFGAAQRAAAITPTVVALRAMATELVNAELERLDGRLPELDTRTRAEIQQTVRRVVDKLLHQPTVRVKQLAGEPGGASYAEALRELFDLDPMAVEAVSTTRMIS
;
A
#
# COMPACT_ATOMS: atom_id res chain seq x y z
N MET A 1 5.42 12.90 -13.25
CA MET A 1 4.79 11.69 -12.70
C MET A 1 3.29 11.88 -12.76
N SER A 2 2.62 11.05 -13.50
CA SER A 2 1.15 11.05 -13.59
C SER A 2 0.63 9.79 -12.91
N LEU A 3 0.39 9.91 -11.61
CA LEU A 3 0.02 8.79 -10.76
C LEU A 3 -1.39 8.31 -11.06
N LEU A 4 -1.54 7.01 -11.32
CA LEU A 4 -2.79 6.31 -11.54
C LEU A 4 -2.93 5.16 -10.55
N VAL A 5 -4.11 4.98 -9.97
CA VAL A 5 -4.50 3.80 -9.20
C VAL A 5 -5.71 3.16 -9.88
N VAL A 6 -5.61 1.88 -10.17
CA VAL A 6 -6.73 1.05 -10.64
C VAL A 6 -6.85 -0.13 -9.69
N GLY A 7 -8.03 -0.33 -9.12
CA GLY A 7 -8.20 -1.41 -8.15
C GLY A 7 -9.64 -1.70 -7.78
N LEU A 8 -9.80 -2.72 -6.96
CA LEU A 8 -11.06 -3.10 -6.33
C LEU A 8 -10.81 -3.40 -4.85
N SER A 9 -11.81 -3.15 -4.03
CA SER A 9 -11.75 -3.39 -2.59
C SER A 9 -13.10 -3.89 -2.06
N HIS A 10 -13.13 -4.30 -0.81
CA HIS A 10 -14.35 -4.68 -0.09
C HIS A 10 -15.46 -3.62 -0.12
N ARG A 11 -15.14 -2.36 -0.48
CA ARG A 11 -16.13 -1.28 -0.63
C ARG A 11 -16.74 -1.20 -2.03
N SER A 12 -16.01 -1.66 -3.04
CA SER A 12 -16.44 -1.56 -4.44
C SER A 12 -16.89 -2.89 -5.02
N ALA A 13 -16.47 -4.01 -4.42
CA ALA A 13 -16.73 -5.34 -4.93
C ALA A 13 -17.26 -6.27 -3.82
N PRO A 14 -18.17 -7.20 -4.16
CA PRO A 14 -18.55 -8.30 -3.26
C PRO A 14 -17.35 -9.16 -2.90
N VAL A 15 -17.34 -9.75 -1.69
CA VAL A 15 -16.24 -10.61 -1.22
C VAL A 15 -15.98 -11.76 -2.19
N GLY A 16 -17.03 -12.42 -2.71
CA GLY A 16 -16.87 -13.50 -3.69
C GLY A 16 -16.18 -13.09 -5.01
N LEU A 17 -16.27 -11.82 -5.42
CA LEU A 17 -15.52 -11.30 -6.56
C LEU A 17 -14.05 -11.06 -6.18
N LEU A 18 -13.80 -10.48 -5.00
CA LEU A 18 -12.45 -10.29 -4.48
C LEU A 18 -11.71 -11.63 -4.33
N GLU A 19 -12.38 -12.66 -3.85
CA GLU A 19 -11.82 -14.01 -3.75
C GLU A 19 -11.41 -14.59 -5.10
N ARG A 20 -12.26 -14.46 -6.12
CA ARG A 20 -11.93 -14.91 -7.49
C ARG A 20 -10.81 -14.09 -8.11
N ALA A 21 -10.76 -12.80 -7.80
CA ALA A 21 -9.74 -11.89 -8.30
C ALA A 21 -8.42 -11.98 -7.50
N ALA A 22 -8.39 -12.67 -6.35
CA ALA A 22 -7.23 -12.75 -5.48
C ALA A 22 -6.01 -13.34 -6.19
N LEU A 23 -4.90 -12.61 -6.13
CA LEU A 23 -3.65 -13.00 -6.76
C LEU A 23 -2.81 -13.83 -5.78
N THR A 24 -2.45 -15.04 -6.16
CA THR A 24 -1.72 -15.99 -5.30
C THR A 24 -0.41 -16.47 -5.92
N GLY A 25 0.51 -16.96 -5.12
CA GLY A 25 1.75 -17.55 -5.58
C GLY A 25 2.62 -16.58 -6.38
N HIS A 26 2.84 -16.83 -7.66
CA HIS A 26 3.65 -16.00 -8.55
C HIS A 26 2.86 -14.97 -9.37
N GLN A 27 1.54 -14.95 -9.25
CA GLN A 27 0.69 -14.02 -10.01
C GLN A 27 1.01 -12.54 -9.72
N PRO A 28 1.24 -12.11 -8.46
CA PRO A 28 1.62 -10.73 -8.15
C PRO A 28 2.86 -10.24 -8.92
N SER A 29 3.93 -11.03 -8.91
CA SER A 29 5.17 -10.69 -9.64
C SER A 29 4.97 -10.68 -11.16
N ARG A 30 4.17 -11.61 -11.71
CA ARG A 30 3.86 -11.65 -13.14
C ARG A 30 3.04 -10.45 -13.57
N LEU A 31 2.04 -10.05 -12.80
CA LEU A 31 1.25 -8.85 -13.06
C LEU A 31 2.11 -7.59 -13.05
N LEU A 32 3.01 -7.44 -12.07
CA LEU A 32 3.93 -6.31 -12.00
C LEU A 32 4.84 -6.24 -13.23
N HIS A 33 5.41 -7.36 -13.67
CA HIS A 33 6.24 -7.39 -14.88
C HIS A 33 5.43 -7.02 -16.13
N SER A 34 4.20 -7.55 -16.28
CA SER A 34 3.32 -7.19 -17.40
C SER A 34 2.99 -5.70 -17.38
N ALA A 35 2.68 -5.15 -16.20
CA ALA A 35 2.38 -3.72 -16.06
C ALA A 35 3.60 -2.84 -16.41
N ALA A 36 4.79 -3.18 -15.92
CA ALA A 36 6.01 -2.41 -16.21
C ALA A 36 6.47 -2.55 -17.67
N ALA A 37 6.08 -3.63 -18.38
CA ALA A 37 6.37 -3.81 -19.80
C ALA A 37 5.35 -3.10 -20.72
N ALA A 38 4.24 -2.61 -20.18
CA ALA A 38 3.20 -1.95 -20.94
C ALA A 38 3.62 -0.52 -21.33
N THR A 39 3.40 -0.17 -22.61
CA THR A 39 3.85 1.11 -23.18
C THR A 39 3.45 2.36 -22.37
N PRO A 40 2.20 2.47 -21.82
CA PRO A 40 1.81 3.68 -21.10
C PRO A 40 2.33 3.74 -19.66
N VAL A 41 3.09 2.76 -19.17
CA VAL A 41 3.49 2.61 -17.77
C VAL A 41 5.00 2.79 -17.63
N ALA A 42 5.42 3.73 -16.80
CA ALA A 42 6.83 3.96 -16.46
C ALA A 42 7.24 3.24 -15.17
N GLU A 43 6.35 3.18 -14.19
CA GLU A 43 6.56 2.51 -12.90
C GLU A 43 5.27 1.79 -12.50
N ALA A 44 5.39 0.66 -11.79
CA ALA A 44 4.26 -0.09 -11.26
C ALA A 44 4.52 -0.67 -9.86
N ALA A 45 3.51 -0.62 -9.00
CA ALA A 45 3.48 -1.32 -7.70
C ALA A 45 2.11 -1.94 -7.48
N LEU A 46 2.05 -3.04 -6.74
CA LEU A 46 0.82 -3.79 -6.48
C LEU A 46 0.60 -3.91 -4.97
N LEU A 47 -0.51 -3.40 -4.50
CA LEU A 47 -1.02 -3.68 -3.16
C LEU A 47 -2.07 -4.79 -3.25
N ASN A 48 -1.72 -5.99 -2.78
CA ASN A 48 -2.57 -7.18 -2.80
C ASN A 48 -2.75 -7.66 -1.36
N THR A 49 -3.95 -7.51 -0.83
CA THR A 49 -4.31 -7.86 0.56
C THR A 49 -5.59 -8.68 0.58
N CYS A 50 -6.05 -9.10 1.77
CA CYS A 50 -7.35 -9.76 1.91
C CYS A 50 -8.55 -8.86 1.56
N ASN A 51 -8.38 -7.52 1.52
CA ASN A 51 -9.49 -6.58 1.37
C ASN A 51 -9.41 -5.70 0.12
N ARG A 52 -8.29 -5.78 -0.64
CA ARG A 52 -8.08 -4.97 -1.86
C ARG A 52 -7.00 -5.53 -2.77
N ILE A 53 -7.16 -5.25 -4.02
CA ILE A 53 -6.16 -5.47 -5.07
C ILE A 53 -6.05 -4.15 -5.84
N GLU A 54 -4.90 -3.48 -5.76
CA GLU A 54 -4.69 -2.16 -6.33
C GLU A 54 -3.36 -2.09 -7.08
N LEU A 55 -3.41 -1.69 -8.35
CA LEU A 55 -2.25 -1.33 -9.14
C LEU A 55 -2.02 0.17 -9.05
N TYR A 56 -0.83 0.56 -8.62
CA TYR A 56 -0.31 1.92 -8.61
C TYR A 56 0.68 2.04 -9.75
N ALA A 57 0.52 3.04 -10.59
CA ALA A 57 1.39 3.23 -11.74
C ALA A 57 1.68 4.70 -12.02
N ASP A 58 2.89 5.00 -12.50
CA ASP A 58 3.19 6.24 -13.20
C ASP A 58 2.91 6.03 -14.69
N VAL A 59 2.00 6.81 -15.27
CA VAL A 59 1.52 6.61 -16.64
C VAL A 59 1.68 7.86 -17.49
N ASP A 60 1.99 7.68 -18.78
CA ASP A 60 2.11 8.81 -19.72
C ASP A 60 0.75 9.38 -20.11
N LYS A 61 -0.29 8.54 -20.18
CA LYS A 61 -1.63 8.91 -20.62
C LYS A 61 -2.71 8.22 -19.79
N PHE A 62 -3.60 9.00 -19.20
CA PHE A 62 -4.67 8.52 -18.32
C PHE A 62 -5.51 7.39 -18.93
N HIS A 63 -6.17 7.64 -20.08
CA HIS A 63 -7.08 6.65 -20.65
C HIS A 63 -6.37 5.36 -21.09
N ALA A 64 -5.18 5.47 -21.66
CA ALA A 64 -4.40 4.31 -22.05
C ALA A 64 -3.93 3.52 -20.81
N GLY A 65 -3.51 4.21 -19.75
CA GLY A 65 -3.14 3.59 -18.49
C GLY A 65 -4.30 2.85 -17.83
N VAL A 66 -5.48 3.47 -17.75
CA VAL A 66 -6.69 2.83 -17.18
C VAL A 66 -7.05 1.57 -17.98
N ALA A 67 -7.11 1.66 -19.30
CA ALA A 67 -7.48 0.52 -20.16
C ALA A 67 -6.48 -0.63 -19.98
N GLU A 68 -5.19 -0.34 -20.02
CA GLU A 68 -4.13 -1.34 -19.91
C GLU A 68 -4.13 -2.01 -18.53
N LEU A 69 -4.08 -1.23 -17.43
CA LEU A 69 -4.05 -1.80 -16.09
C LEU A 69 -5.31 -2.60 -15.76
N SER A 70 -6.48 -2.19 -16.24
CA SER A 70 -7.72 -2.94 -16.07
C SER A 70 -7.69 -4.27 -16.82
N THR A 71 -7.15 -4.28 -18.04
CA THR A 71 -7.00 -5.50 -18.85
C THR A 71 -6.01 -6.47 -18.20
N LEU A 72 -4.85 -5.99 -17.78
CA LEU A 72 -3.85 -6.81 -17.10
C LEU A 72 -4.38 -7.39 -15.78
N LEU A 73 -5.15 -6.60 -15.03
CA LEU A 73 -5.78 -7.10 -13.80
C LEU A 73 -6.78 -8.22 -14.11
N ALA A 74 -7.60 -8.08 -15.17
CA ALA A 74 -8.52 -9.12 -15.60
C ALA A 74 -7.80 -10.41 -16.06
N GLU A 75 -6.76 -10.27 -16.88
CA GLU A 75 -5.98 -11.41 -17.38
C GLU A 75 -5.29 -12.20 -16.26
N HIS A 76 -4.66 -11.50 -15.31
CA HIS A 76 -3.92 -12.14 -14.23
C HIS A 76 -4.82 -12.68 -13.11
N SER A 77 -5.97 -12.07 -12.87
CA SER A 77 -6.96 -12.59 -11.91
C SER A 77 -7.83 -13.70 -12.48
N GLY A 78 -7.96 -13.79 -13.81
CA GLY A 78 -8.85 -14.72 -14.48
C GLY A 78 -10.34 -14.35 -14.41
N VAL A 79 -10.66 -13.13 -13.98
CA VAL A 79 -12.01 -12.58 -13.96
C VAL A 79 -12.24 -11.78 -15.25
N ALA A 80 -13.40 -11.94 -15.87
CA ALA A 80 -13.72 -11.24 -17.11
C ALA A 80 -13.70 -9.72 -16.93
N LEU A 81 -13.16 -8.99 -17.92
CA LEU A 81 -12.94 -7.55 -17.85
C LEU A 81 -14.24 -6.77 -17.63
N ASP A 82 -15.32 -7.17 -18.26
CA ASP A 82 -16.66 -6.56 -18.15
C ASP A 82 -17.22 -6.70 -16.73
N GLU A 83 -17.02 -7.85 -16.09
CA GLU A 83 -17.40 -8.08 -14.70
C GLU A 83 -16.52 -7.24 -13.75
N LEU A 84 -15.20 -7.24 -13.96
CA LEU A 84 -14.27 -6.44 -13.14
C LEU A 84 -14.54 -4.94 -13.24
N THR A 85 -14.78 -4.43 -14.45
CA THR A 85 -14.96 -2.99 -14.72
C THR A 85 -16.12 -2.39 -13.93
N ALA A 86 -17.16 -3.16 -13.66
CA ALA A 86 -18.29 -2.71 -12.84
C ALA A 86 -17.91 -2.42 -11.37
N HIS A 87 -16.78 -2.94 -10.91
CA HIS A 87 -16.32 -2.88 -9.53
C HIS A 87 -14.97 -2.17 -9.37
N LEU A 88 -14.28 -1.86 -10.47
CA LEU A 88 -13.03 -1.12 -10.43
C LEU A 88 -13.30 0.34 -10.07
N TYR A 89 -12.43 0.86 -9.21
CA TYR A 89 -12.29 2.30 -9.02
C TYR A 89 -10.98 2.79 -9.62
N VAL A 90 -10.98 4.06 -9.98
CA VAL A 90 -9.83 4.73 -10.58
C VAL A 90 -9.57 6.02 -9.81
N HIS A 91 -8.34 6.19 -9.33
CA HIS A 91 -7.87 7.45 -8.77
C HIS A 91 -6.70 7.96 -9.59
N TYR A 92 -6.63 9.28 -9.78
CA TYR A 92 -5.63 9.91 -10.61
C TYR A 92 -5.04 11.13 -9.91
N GLU A 93 -3.72 11.35 -10.06
CA GLU A 93 -2.95 12.46 -9.51
C GLU A 93 -3.19 12.64 -7.99
N ASP A 94 -3.55 13.83 -7.54
CA ASP A 94 -3.77 14.14 -6.11
C ASP A 94 -4.79 13.19 -5.44
N ARG A 95 -5.78 12.69 -6.19
CA ARG A 95 -6.73 11.69 -5.67
C ARG A 95 -6.08 10.34 -5.43
N ALA A 96 -5.11 9.97 -6.26
CA ALA A 96 -4.36 8.72 -6.08
C ALA A 96 -3.44 8.82 -4.84
N VAL A 97 -2.78 9.97 -4.65
CA VAL A 97 -1.99 10.26 -3.43
C VAL A 97 -2.87 10.21 -2.19
N HIS A 98 -4.00 10.94 -2.23
CA HIS A 98 -4.97 10.96 -1.13
C HIS A 98 -5.47 9.55 -0.78
N HIS A 99 -5.78 8.74 -1.80
CA HIS A 99 -6.23 7.37 -1.61
C HIS A 99 -5.16 6.53 -0.91
N LEU A 100 -3.91 6.52 -1.41
CA LEU A 100 -2.83 5.75 -0.78
C LEU A 100 -2.56 6.18 0.66
N PHE A 101 -2.58 7.49 0.95
CA PHE A 101 -2.37 7.99 2.31
C PHE A 101 -3.55 7.61 3.23
N SER A 102 -4.78 7.64 2.72
CA SER A 102 -5.97 7.17 3.45
C SER A 102 -5.89 5.67 3.76
N VAL A 103 -5.45 4.87 2.78
CA VAL A 103 -5.18 3.44 2.96
C VAL A 103 -4.10 3.21 4.01
N ALA A 104 -2.97 3.95 3.94
CA ALA A 104 -1.86 3.84 4.90
C ALA A 104 -2.27 4.20 6.34
N CYS A 105 -3.24 5.10 6.50
CA CYS A 105 -3.81 5.47 7.79
C CYS A 105 -4.93 4.52 8.27
N GLY A 106 -5.26 3.48 7.50
CA GLY A 106 -6.35 2.56 7.85
C GLY A 106 -7.76 3.14 7.73
N LEU A 107 -7.94 4.33 7.13
CA LEU A 107 -9.27 4.95 6.93
C LEU A 107 -10.13 4.17 5.94
N ASP A 108 -9.50 3.42 5.04
CA ASP A 108 -10.16 2.60 4.03
C ASP A 108 -10.06 1.10 4.32
N SER A 109 -9.65 0.71 5.51
CA SER A 109 -9.66 -0.67 5.98
C SER A 109 -11.08 -1.12 6.36
N MET A 110 -11.34 -2.44 6.35
CA MET A 110 -12.62 -3.00 6.79
C MET A 110 -12.90 -2.63 8.25
N VAL A 111 -11.88 -2.70 9.08
CA VAL A 111 -11.86 -2.15 10.44
C VAL A 111 -10.98 -0.91 10.43
N VAL A 112 -11.59 0.26 10.63
CA VAL A 112 -10.89 1.54 10.57
C VAL A 112 -9.79 1.60 11.64
N GLY A 113 -8.57 1.98 11.21
CA GLY A 113 -7.41 2.08 12.10
C GLY A 113 -6.59 0.79 12.24
N GLU A 114 -6.84 -0.23 11.42
CA GLU A 114 -6.05 -1.46 11.45
C GLU A 114 -4.59 -1.22 11.04
N GLY A 115 -3.66 -1.41 11.99
CA GLY A 115 -2.21 -1.15 11.78
C GLY A 115 -1.50 -2.13 10.84
N GLN A 116 -2.12 -3.27 10.47
CA GLN A 116 -1.50 -4.26 9.57
C GLN A 116 -1.23 -3.71 8.17
N ILE A 117 -2.01 -2.73 7.72
CA ILE A 117 -1.86 -2.13 6.38
C ILE A 117 -0.46 -1.56 6.16
N LEU A 118 0.20 -1.03 7.19
CA LEU A 118 1.57 -0.52 7.07
C LEU A 118 2.59 -1.61 6.76
N GLY A 119 2.40 -2.81 7.30
CA GLY A 119 3.18 -3.99 6.94
C GLY A 119 2.97 -4.37 5.48
N GLN A 120 1.71 -4.46 5.06
CA GLN A 120 1.33 -4.82 3.68
C GLN A 120 1.83 -3.80 2.65
N LEU A 121 1.78 -2.50 2.95
CA LEU A 121 2.35 -1.45 2.09
C LEU A 121 3.88 -1.56 1.96
N ARG A 122 4.57 -1.92 3.06
CA ARG A 122 6.01 -2.16 3.02
C ARG A 122 6.35 -3.37 2.16
N ASP A 123 5.60 -4.46 2.30
CA ASP A 123 5.79 -5.68 1.51
C ASP A 123 5.50 -5.42 0.02
N ALA A 124 4.46 -4.63 -0.31
CA ALA A 124 4.15 -4.18 -1.66
C ALA A 124 5.30 -3.37 -2.29
N LEU A 125 5.85 -2.42 -1.53
CA LEU A 125 7.00 -1.64 -1.99
C LEU A 125 8.24 -2.52 -2.19
N HIS A 126 8.55 -3.42 -1.26
CA HIS A 126 9.67 -4.36 -1.41
C HIS A 126 9.50 -5.26 -2.63
N LEU A 127 8.30 -5.79 -2.85
CA LEU A 127 8.03 -6.60 -4.05
C LEU A 127 8.30 -5.80 -5.33
N ALA A 128 7.82 -4.55 -5.43
CA ALA A 128 8.04 -3.71 -6.59
C ALA A 128 9.53 -3.36 -6.78
N GLN A 129 10.27 -3.15 -5.69
CA GLN A 129 11.74 -2.94 -5.72
C GLN A 129 12.49 -4.18 -6.19
N ASP A 130 12.16 -5.35 -5.64
CA ASP A 130 12.79 -6.63 -6.00
C ASP A 130 12.53 -7.02 -7.45
N GLN A 131 11.36 -6.65 -7.98
CA GLN A 131 10.98 -6.86 -9.38
C GLN A 131 11.47 -5.73 -10.31
N HIS A 132 12.13 -4.70 -9.77
CA HIS A 132 12.60 -3.53 -10.53
C HIS A 132 11.48 -2.79 -11.29
N THR A 133 10.25 -2.80 -10.77
CA THR A 133 9.09 -2.13 -11.36
C THR A 133 8.76 -0.79 -10.72
N ALA A 134 9.30 -0.51 -9.52
CA ALA A 134 9.22 0.80 -8.87
C ALA A 134 10.55 1.53 -9.00
N ALA A 135 10.52 2.71 -9.60
CA ALA A 135 11.64 3.64 -9.64
C ALA A 135 11.43 4.75 -8.57
N ARG A 136 11.93 5.94 -8.83
CA ARG A 136 11.95 7.01 -7.84
C ARG A 136 10.56 7.48 -7.42
N GLY A 137 9.63 7.62 -8.37
CA GLY A 137 8.32 8.20 -8.12
C GLY A 137 7.49 7.38 -7.15
N LEU A 138 7.28 6.11 -7.43
CA LEU A 138 6.54 5.21 -6.55
C LEU A 138 7.28 4.92 -5.23
N ASN A 139 8.62 4.85 -5.25
CA ASN A 139 9.40 4.74 -4.01
C ASN A 139 9.15 5.91 -3.06
N GLU A 140 9.25 7.17 -3.54
CA GLU A 140 8.99 8.37 -2.75
C GLU A 140 7.54 8.38 -2.22
N LEU A 141 6.57 8.03 -3.06
CA LEU A 141 5.15 7.98 -2.71
C LEU A 141 4.86 6.96 -1.61
N PHE A 142 5.29 5.71 -1.77
CA PHE A 142 5.04 4.65 -0.78
C PHE A 142 5.78 4.91 0.53
N GLN A 143 7.01 5.42 0.48
CA GLN A 143 7.73 5.82 1.69
C GLN A 143 7.03 6.97 2.42
N GLN A 144 6.47 7.95 1.68
CA GLN A 144 5.66 9.00 2.30
C GLN A 144 4.39 8.42 2.91
N ALA A 145 3.67 7.55 2.21
CA ALA A 145 2.49 6.87 2.75
C ALA A 145 2.78 6.15 4.08
N LEU A 146 3.91 5.43 4.15
CA LEU A 146 4.36 4.79 5.38
C LEU A 146 4.66 5.79 6.52
N ARG A 147 5.21 6.98 6.19
CA ARG A 147 5.44 8.06 7.19
C ARG A 147 4.11 8.65 7.66
N VAL A 148 3.19 8.92 6.73
CA VAL A 148 1.85 9.48 7.03
C VAL A 148 1.06 8.52 7.92
N GLY A 149 1.04 7.23 7.57
CA GLY A 149 0.39 6.22 8.40
C GLY A 149 0.98 6.18 9.81
N LYS A 150 2.31 6.15 9.96
CA LYS A 150 2.96 6.21 11.29
C LYS A 150 2.63 7.49 12.05
N ARG A 151 2.58 8.64 11.36
CA ARG A 151 2.20 9.93 11.95
C ARG A 151 0.77 9.85 12.49
N ALA A 152 -0.19 9.35 11.69
CA ALA A 152 -1.58 9.18 12.11
C ALA A 152 -1.69 8.30 13.36
N HIS A 153 -1.01 7.16 13.39
CA HIS A 153 -1.00 6.26 14.54
C HIS A 153 -0.36 6.88 15.80
N SER A 154 0.65 7.74 15.65
CA SER A 154 1.35 8.36 16.79
C SER A 154 0.66 9.62 17.33
N GLU A 155 0.01 10.40 16.46
CA GLU A 155 -0.59 11.70 16.81
C GLU A 155 -2.08 11.60 17.13
N THR A 156 -2.74 10.46 16.83
CA THR A 156 -4.16 10.25 17.09
C THR A 156 -4.39 8.98 17.90
N ALA A 157 -5.59 8.82 18.44
CA ALA A 157 -5.97 7.60 19.13
C ALA A 157 -6.57 6.53 18.20
N ILE A 158 -6.29 6.60 16.88
CA ILE A 158 -6.86 5.67 15.91
C ILE A 158 -6.51 4.21 16.23
N ASP A 159 -5.31 3.95 16.78
CA ASP A 159 -4.91 2.63 17.27
C ASP A 159 -5.70 2.15 18.48
N LYS A 160 -6.13 3.08 19.33
CA LYS A 160 -6.89 2.75 20.55
C LYS A 160 -8.35 2.44 20.22
N ALA A 161 -8.87 3.01 19.14
CA ALA A 161 -10.17 2.68 18.56
C ALA A 161 -10.06 1.43 17.64
N GLY A 162 -8.87 1.10 17.18
CA GLY A 162 -8.59 0.04 16.19
C GLY A 162 -8.74 -1.34 16.79
N GLN A 163 -9.96 -1.84 16.76
CA GLN A 163 -10.17 -3.28 16.74
C GLN A 163 -9.41 -3.85 15.55
N THR A 164 -8.60 -4.88 15.76
CA THR A 164 -8.08 -5.64 14.63
C THR A 164 -9.22 -6.45 14.02
N LEU A 165 -9.08 -6.86 12.77
CA LEU A 165 -10.05 -7.77 12.15
C LEU A 165 -10.26 -9.04 13.01
N VAL A 166 -9.20 -9.48 13.71
CA VAL A 166 -9.24 -10.59 14.66
C VAL A 166 -10.12 -10.26 15.86
N THR A 167 -9.91 -9.13 16.54
CA THR A 167 -10.71 -8.76 17.73
C THR A 167 -12.15 -8.52 17.35
N PHE A 168 -12.41 -7.88 16.23
CA PHE A 168 -13.75 -7.67 15.71
C PHE A 168 -14.46 -8.99 15.40
N GLY A 169 -13.75 -9.96 14.77
CA GLY A 169 -14.28 -11.30 14.53
C GLY A 169 -14.56 -12.07 15.83
N LEU A 170 -13.67 -11.97 16.81
CA LEU A 170 -13.87 -12.60 18.12
C LEU A 170 -15.06 -11.99 18.90
N GLU A 171 -15.34 -10.70 18.75
CA GLU A 171 -16.56 -10.08 19.30
C GLU A 171 -17.82 -10.61 18.64
N GLN A 172 -17.82 -10.82 17.31
CA GLN A 172 -18.96 -11.44 16.63
C GLN A 172 -19.18 -12.87 17.13
N ILE A 173 -18.11 -13.65 17.33
CA ILE A 173 -18.18 -14.97 17.96
C ILE A 173 -18.74 -14.85 19.39
N ALA A 174 -18.21 -13.94 20.18
CA ALA A 174 -18.61 -13.78 21.59
C ALA A 174 -20.10 -13.38 21.74
N ALA A 175 -20.66 -12.65 20.79
CA ALA A 175 -22.08 -12.29 20.79
C ALA A 175 -23.01 -13.50 20.71
N VAL A 176 -22.59 -14.60 20.06
CA VAL A 176 -23.38 -15.83 19.93
C VAL A 176 -22.96 -16.89 20.92
N ALA A 177 -21.65 -17.10 21.06
CA ALA A 177 -21.10 -18.23 21.82
C ALA A 177 -20.57 -17.83 23.21
N GLY A 178 -20.53 -16.53 23.55
CA GLY A 178 -19.91 -16.00 24.78
C GLY A 178 -18.39 -15.85 24.64
N PRO A 179 -17.73 -15.28 25.68
CA PRO A 179 -16.31 -14.91 25.63
C PRO A 179 -15.42 -16.11 25.31
N VAL A 180 -14.28 -15.83 24.66
CA VAL A 180 -13.29 -16.85 24.28
C VAL A 180 -12.36 -17.24 25.42
N ALA A 181 -12.35 -16.48 26.50
CA ALA A 181 -11.61 -16.82 27.71
C ALA A 181 -12.00 -18.22 28.21
N GLU A 182 -11.00 -18.99 28.70
CA GLU A 182 -11.13 -20.35 29.21
C GLU A 182 -11.60 -21.38 28.15
N ARG A 183 -11.65 -21.02 26.86
CA ARG A 183 -12.00 -21.93 25.76
C ARG A 183 -10.74 -22.52 25.12
N ARG A 184 -10.92 -23.64 24.42
CA ARG A 184 -9.89 -24.27 23.63
C ARG A 184 -9.90 -23.67 22.23
N ALA A 185 -8.78 -23.11 21.80
CA ALA A 185 -8.66 -22.43 20.52
C ALA A 185 -7.71 -23.18 19.58
N LEU A 186 -8.12 -23.32 18.32
CA LEU A 186 -7.32 -23.84 17.24
C LEU A 186 -7.05 -22.70 16.22
N VAL A 187 -5.79 -22.48 15.89
CA VAL A 187 -5.38 -21.56 14.81
C VAL A 187 -4.80 -22.38 13.67
N VAL A 188 -5.42 -22.29 12.51
CA VAL A 188 -4.96 -22.94 11.27
C VAL A 188 -4.26 -21.92 10.39
N GLY A 189 -2.95 -22.07 10.28
CA GLY A 189 -2.03 -21.12 9.63
C GLY A 189 -0.94 -20.62 10.59
N ALA A 190 0.16 -20.09 10.03
CA ALA A 190 1.25 -19.49 10.78
C ALA A 190 1.86 -18.30 9.99
N GLY A 191 1.02 -17.56 9.28
CA GLY A 191 1.33 -16.28 8.64
C GLY A 191 1.17 -15.10 9.61
N SER A 192 1.27 -13.87 9.12
CA SER A 192 1.14 -12.65 9.94
C SER A 192 -0.22 -12.56 10.63
N MET A 193 -1.31 -12.80 9.89
CA MET A 193 -2.67 -12.78 10.43
C MET A 193 -2.88 -13.88 11.47
N SER A 194 -2.45 -15.11 11.18
CA SER A 194 -2.52 -16.23 12.12
C SER A 194 -1.72 -15.97 13.39
N SER A 195 -0.54 -15.34 13.26
CA SER A 195 0.29 -14.95 14.40
C SER A 195 -0.40 -13.90 15.28
N LEU A 196 -1.05 -12.92 14.65
CA LEU A 196 -1.87 -11.94 15.39
C LEU A 196 -3.07 -12.61 16.07
N ALA A 197 -3.76 -13.50 15.38
CA ALA A 197 -4.90 -14.23 15.92
C ALA A 197 -4.49 -15.08 17.15
N ALA A 198 -3.40 -15.84 17.03
CA ALA A 198 -2.87 -16.65 18.12
C ALA A 198 -2.45 -15.78 19.32
N ALA A 199 -1.74 -14.66 19.08
CA ALA A 199 -1.34 -13.73 20.14
C ALA A 199 -2.54 -13.06 20.82
N THR A 200 -3.59 -12.76 20.05
CA THR A 200 -4.83 -12.19 20.59
C THR A 200 -5.54 -13.20 21.48
N LEU A 201 -5.74 -14.44 21.01
CA LEU A 201 -6.34 -15.52 21.79
C LEU A 201 -5.57 -15.80 23.08
N ALA A 202 -4.23 -15.85 23.02
CA ALA A 202 -3.40 -16.02 24.22
C ALA A 202 -3.61 -14.89 25.24
N ARG A 203 -3.73 -13.63 24.78
CA ARG A 203 -3.99 -12.46 25.63
C ARG A 203 -5.39 -12.47 26.22
N GLU A 204 -6.37 -12.96 25.46
CA GLU A 204 -7.77 -13.13 25.95
C GLU A 204 -7.93 -14.27 26.95
N GLY A 205 -6.88 -15.04 27.21
CA GLY A 205 -6.85 -16.08 28.23
C GLY A 205 -7.55 -17.36 27.84
N VAL A 206 -7.38 -17.83 26.61
CA VAL A 206 -7.85 -19.16 26.20
C VAL A 206 -7.21 -20.25 27.07
N ALA A 207 -7.98 -21.30 27.40
CA ALA A 207 -7.48 -22.40 28.23
C ALA A 207 -6.42 -23.24 27.54
N GLU A 208 -6.53 -23.42 26.23
CA GLU A 208 -5.57 -24.13 25.40
C GLU A 208 -5.47 -23.43 24.04
N LEU A 209 -4.25 -23.23 23.55
CA LEU A 209 -3.96 -22.71 22.23
C LEU A 209 -3.26 -23.79 21.40
N VAL A 210 -3.92 -24.23 20.35
CA VAL A 210 -3.40 -25.21 19.39
C VAL A 210 -3.12 -24.53 18.07
N ILE A 211 -1.97 -24.80 17.46
CA ILE A 211 -1.57 -24.19 16.19
C ILE A 211 -1.23 -25.28 15.19
N ALA A 212 -1.88 -25.22 14.02
CA ALA A 212 -1.62 -26.10 12.90
C ALA A 212 -1.15 -25.32 11.68
N ASN A 213 -0.14 -25.81 10.97
CA ASN A 213 0.32 -25.20 9.72
C ASN A 213 0.98 -26.26 8.83
N ARG A 214 0.85 -26.13 7.50
CA ARG A 214 1.51 -27.03 6.53
C ARG A 214 3.01 -27.14 6.74
N THR A 215 3.66 -26.04 7.14
CA THR A 215 5.06 -26.07 7.57
C THR A 215 5.10 -26.24 9.08
N GLN A 216 5.28 -27.46 9.56
CA GLN A 216 5.26 -27.82 10.98
C GLN A 216 6.17 -26.94 11.85
N LYS A 217 7.40 -26.66 11.40
CA LYS A 217 8.35 -25.79 12.13
C LYS A 217 7.84 -24.38 12.39
N LYS A 218 6.98 -23.84 11.50
CA LYS A 218 6.37 -22.52 11.72
C LYS A 218 5.31 -22.58 12.82
N ALA A 219 4.51 -23.66 12.84
CA ALA A 219 3.51 -23.87 13.89
C ALA A 219 4.19 -24.07 15.27
N GLU A 220 5.22 -24.89 15.32
CA GLU A 220 6.01 -25.15 16.55
C GLU A 220 6.60 -23.84 17.12
N ARG A 221 7.26 -23.06 16.27
CA ARG A 221 7.84 -21.78 16.69
C ARG A 221 6.79 -20.81 17.24
N LEU A 222 5.64 -20.70 16.59
CA LEU A 222 4.58 -19.81 17.03
C LEU A 222 3.94 -20.31 18.34
N ALA A 223 3.71 -21.61 18.45
CA ALA A 223 3.19 -22.25 19.65
C ALA A 223 4.12 -22.04 20.86
N GLU A 224 5.44 -22.26 20.69
CA GLU A 224 6.44 -22.05 21.72
C GLU A 224 6.46 -20.61 22.22
N GLN A 225 6.36 -19.62 21.31
CA GLN A 225 6.33 -18.19 21.66
C GLN A 225 5.12 -17.79 22.50
N LEU A 226 3.99 -18.49 22.34
CA LEU A 226 2.71 -18.13 22.96
C LEU A 226 2.27 -19.10 24.06
N GLY A 227 3.08 -20.08 24.40
CA GLY A 227 2.75 -21.09 25.42
C GLY A 227 1.66 -22.07 24.97
N GLY A 228 1.47 -22.24 23.65
CA GLY A 228 0.54 -23.20 23.07
C GLY A 228 1.21 -24.49 22.63
N ARG A 229 0.47 -25.39 21.98
CA ARG A 229 1.02 -26.59 21.34
C ARG A 229 0.80 -26.56 19.82
N ALA A 230 1.74 -27.13 19.08
CA ALA A 230 1.61 -27.35 17.65
C ALA A 230 1.10 -28.75 17.36
N VAL A 231 0.28 -28.89 16.33
CA VAL A 231 -0.16 -30.18 15.78
C VAL A 231 0.22 -30.29 14.31
N PRO A 232 0.51 -31.50 13.82
CA PRO A 232 0.65 -31.77 12.40
C PRO A 232 -0.61 -31.35 11.62
N PHE A 233 -0.42 -30.93 10.36
CA PHE A 233 -1.54 -30.44 9.56
C PHE A 233 -2.58 -31.52 9.23
N ASP A 234 -2.17 -32.78 9.13
CA ASP A 234 -3.03 -33.95 8.94
C ASP A 234 -3.84 -34.32 10.19
N GLU A 235 -3.48 -33.78 11.37
CA GLU A 235 -4.23 -33.93 12.61
C GLU A 235 -5.25 -32.80 12.87
N VAL A 236 -5.41 -31.86 11.94
CA VAL A 236 -6.36 -30.72 12.09
C VAL A 236 -7.78 -31.23 12.35
N GLY A 237 -8.23 -32.32 11.69
CA GLY A 237 -9.56 -32.88 11.91
C GLY A 237 -9.79 -33.40 13.35
N ALA A 238 -8.75 -33.94 14.00
CA ALA A 238 -8.82 -34.32 15.40
C ALA A 238 -8.84 -33.09 16.32
N ALA A 239 -8.00 -32.09 16.03
CA ALA A 239 -7.95 -30.83 16.78
C ALA A 239 -9.25 -30.02 16.69
N LEU A 240 -9.95 -30.05 15.55
CA LEU A 240 -11.29 -29.44 15.36
C LEU A 240 -12.33 -30.00 16.34
N ALA A 241 -12.31 -31.30 16.57
CA ALA A 241 -13.27 -31.96 17.49
C ALA A 241 -13.06 -31.56 18.96
N GLU A 242 -11.85 -31.12 19.31
CA GLU A 242 -11.50 -30.68 20.66
C GLU A 242 -11.66 -29.14 20.82
N ALA A 243 -11.63 -28.37 19.73
CA ALA A 243 -11.66 -26.92 19.77
C ALA A 243 -13.05 -26.35 20.04
N ASP A 244 -13.12 -25.24 20.73
CA ASP A 244 -14.34 -24.45 20.93
C ASP A 244 -14.39 -23.25 19.97
N VAL A 245 -13.21 -22.71 19.65
CA VAL A 245 -13.00 -21.60 18.69
C VAL A 245 -11.91 -22.01 17.71
N VAL A 246 -12.18 -21.81 16.43
CA VAL A 246 -11.24 -22.05 15.33
C VAL A 246 -11.02 -20.77 14.57
N ILE A 247 -9.78 -20.40 14.32
CA ILE A 247 -9.43 -19.28 13.41
C ILE A 247 -8.61 -19.84 12.27
N SER A 248 -9.10 -19.68 11.03
CA SER A 248 -8.37 -20.07 9.83
C SER A 248 -7.87 -18.85 9.06
N CYS A 249 -6.62 -18.89 8.68
CA CYS A 249 -5.97 -17.89 7.86
C CYS A 249 -4.69 -18.45 7.22
N THR A 250 -4.82 -19.38 6.24
CA THR A 250 -3.67 -20.12 5.70
C THR A 250 -3.05 -19.49 4.46
N GLY A 251 -3.78 -18.66 3.71
CA GLY A 251 -3.39 -18.19 2.38
C GLY A 251 -3.29 -19.30 1.35
N ALA A 252 -4.08 -20.37 1.53
CA ALA A 252 -4.21 -21.46 0.55
C ALA A 252 -5.04 -20.98 -0.64
N ALA A 253 -4.86 -21.61 -1.80
CA ALA A 253 -5.64 -21.32 -3.00
C ALA A 253 -6.97 -22.10 -3.06
N GLY A 254 -7.52 -22.56 -1.94
CA GLY A 254 -8.76 -23.35 -1.88
C GLY A 254 -9.15 -23.72 -0.47
N ILE A 255 -10.30 -24.40 -0.36
CA ILE A 255 -10.88 -24.81 0.92
C ILE A 255 -9.90 -25.71 1.70
N VAL A 256 -9.69 -25.36 2.95
CA VAL A 256 -8.82 -26.05 3.91
C VAL A 256 -9.64 -26.82 4.93
N LEU A 257 -10.77 -26.24 5.35
CA LEU A 257 -11.73 -26.84 6.29
C LEU A 257 -13.04 -27.08 5.56
N THR A 258 -13.32 -28.33 5.25
CA THR A 258 -14.54 -28.71 4.52
C THR A 258 -15.77 -28.68 5.43
N ALA A 259 -16.96 -28.55 4.84
CA ALA A 259 -18.21 -28.67 5.59
C ALA A 259 -18.33 -30.01 6.27
N GLU A 260 -17.80 -31.10 5.68
CA GLU A 260 -17.78 -32.46 6.26
C GLU A 260 -16.90 -32.52 7.51
N ASP A 261 -15.69 -31.96 7.47
CA ASP A 261 -14.79 -31.90 8.64
C ASP A 261 -15.46 -31.19 9.82
N LEU A 262 -16.10 -30.04 9.53
CA LEU A 262 -16.78 -29.22 10.54
C LEU A 262 -18.04 -29.93 11.10
N ALA A 263 -18.81 -30.61 10.25
CA ALA A 263 -19.96 -31.41 10.69
C ALA A 263 -19.53 -32.53 11.62
N LEU A 264 -18.51 -33.27 11.24
CA LEU A 264 -17.95 -34.36 12.07
C LEU A 264 -17.40 -33.83 13.40
N ALA A 265 -16.77 -32.64 13.40
CA ALA A 265 -16.29 -32.01 14.62
C ALA A 265 -17.46 -31.59 15.51
N ALA A 266 -18.50 -30.99 14.94
CA ALA A 266 -19.69 -30.57 15.67
C ALA A 266 -20.45 -31.74 16.29
N GLU A 267 -20.60 -32.86 15.57
CA GLU A 267 -21.25 -34.09 16.07
C GLU A 267 -20.54 -34.69 17.28
N LYS A 268 -19.22 -34.61 17.34
CA LYS A 268 -18.41 -35.14 18.45
C LYS A 268 -18.48 -34.26 19.71
N ARG A 269 -19.00 -33.07 19.60
CA ARG A 269 -19.09 -32.12 20.72
C ARG A 269 -20.23 -32.51 21.68
N SER A 270 -19.98 -32.27 22.96
CA SER A 270 -21.03 -32.37 23.96
C SER A 270 -22.16 -31.34 23.71
N ALA A 271 -23.40 -31.75 23.91
CA ALA A 271 -24.57 -30.86 23.82
C ALA A 271 -24.47 -29.61 24.73
N PHE A 272 -23.64 -29.63 25.75
CA PHE A 272 -23.39 -28.53 26.66
C PHE A 272 -22.22 -27.63 26.26
N ALA A 273 -21.45 -27.98 25.23
CA ALA A 273 -20.25 -27.24 24.83
C ALA A 273 -20.55 -26.00 23.98
N GLY A 274 -21.82 -25.77 23.60
CA GLY A 274 -22.20 -24.70 22.67
C GLY A 274 -21.74 -24.97 21.22
N PRO A 275 -21.97 -24.05 20.28
CA PRO A 275 -21.58 -24.23 18.89
C PRO A 275 -20.05 -24.20 18.72
N LEU A 276 -19.54 -24.93 17.73
CA LEU A 276 -18.18 -24.75 17.21
C LEU A 276 -18.11 -23.41 16.51
N SER A 277 -17.39 -22.47 17.08
CA SER A 277 -17.24 -21.13 16.49
C SER A 277 -16.04 -21.10 15.56
N VAL A 278 -16.24 -20.73 14.31
CA VAL A 278 -15.22 -20.69 13.27
C VAL A 278 -15.10 -19.26 12.72
N LEU A 279 -13.90 -18.70 12.74
CA LEU A 279 -13.55 -17.41 12.16
C LEU A 279 -12.64 -17.64 10.95
N ASP A 280 -13.15 -17.35 9.76
CA ASP A 280 -12.37 -17.39 8.52
C ASP A 280 -11.90 -16.00 8.13
N LEU A 281 -10.60 -15.75 8.26
CA LEU A 281 -9.95 -14.49 7.89
C LEU A 281 -9.11 -14.63 6.61
N ALA A 282 -9.22 -15.76 5.92
CA ALA A 282 -8.45 -16.03 4.70
C ALA A 282 -9.10 -15.40 3.46
N MET A 283 -8.26 -15.02 2.51
CA MET A 283 -8.66 -14.69 1.16
C MET A 283 -7.64 -15.31 0.18
N PRO A 284 -8.07 -16.21 -0.70
CA PRO A 284 -9.41 -16.84 -0.78
C PRO A 284 -9.78 -17.55 0.53
N ARG A 285 -11.09 -17.78 0.76
CA ARG A 285 -11.59 -18.43 1.98
C ARG A 285 -10.98 -19.82 2.20
N ASP A 286 -10.70 -20.09 3.45
CA ASP A 286 -10.22 -21.41 3.89
C ASP A 286 -11.37 -22.37 4.24
N VAL A 287 -12.55 -21.83 4.61
CA VAL A 287 -13.69 -22.59 5.11
C VAL A 287 -14.76 -22.71 4.02
N ASP A 288 -15.32 -23.91 3.90
CA ASP A 288 -16.43 -24.16 2.98
C ASP A 288 -17.67 -23.33 3.38
N PRO A 289 -18.23 -22.48 2.48
CA PRO A 289 -19.41 -21.67 2.76
C PRO A 289 -20.64 -22.49 3.21
N ALA A 290 -20.73 -23.75 2.83
CA ALA A 290 -21.80 -24.64 3.30
C ALA A 290 -21.83 -24.79 4.83
N ALA A 291 -20.73 -24.46 5.50
CA ALA A 291 -20.65 -24.48 6.97
C ALA A 291 -21.61 -23.48 7.64
N HIS A 292 -22.07 -22.43 6.97
CA HIS A 292 -23.12 -21.53 7.49
C HIS A 292 -24.46 -22.25 7.77
N ALA A 293 -24.74 -23.31 7.04
CA ALA A 293 -25.98 -24.08 7.18
C ALA A 293 -25.85 -25.28 8.16
N LEU A 294 -24.65 -25.53 8.70
CA LEU A 294 -24.43 -26.69 9.56
C LEU A 294 -24.96 -26.45 10.98
N PRO A 295 -25.77 -27.41 11.51
CA PRO A 295 -26.20 -27.31 12.90
C PRO A 295 -24.99 -27.51 13.84
N GLY A 296 -24.92 -26.67 14.87
CA GLY A 296 -23.82 -26.71 15.84
C GLY A 296 -22.52 -26.05 15.39
N VAL A 297 -22.48 -25.41 14.22
CA VAL A 297 -21.37 -24.59 13.71
C VAL A 297 -21.83 -23.15 13.63
N HIS A 298 -20.99 -22.23 14.11
CA HIS A 298 -21.18 -20.79 13.95
C HIS A 298 -19.99 -20.24 13.16
N LEU A 299 -20.19 -20.01 11.86
CA LEU A 299 -19.17 -19.47 10.95
C LEU A 299 -19.30 -17.95 10.88
N VAL A 300 -18.17 -17.26 11.14
CA VAL A 300 -17.96 -15.85 10.89
C VAL A 300 -16.85 -15.73 9.84
N ASP A 301 -17.16 -15.23 8.67
CA ASP A 301 -16.23 -15.04 7.57
C ASP A 301 -16.09 -13.55 7.21
N LEU A 302 -15.25 -13.21 6.23
CA LEU A 302 -15.03 -11.83 5.79
C LEU A 302 -16.32 -11.16 5.29
N GLU A 303 -17.27 -11.91 4.72
CA GLU A 303 -18.56 -11.38 4.26
C GLU A 303 -19.45 -10.99 5.43
N THR A 304 -19.53 -11.85 6.45
CA THR A 304 -20.20 -11.60 7.71
C THR A 304 -19.61 -10.36 8.41
N LEU A 305 -18.27 -10.28 8.46
CA LEU A 305 -17.56 -9.15 9.07
C LEU A 305 -17.79 -7.86 8.30
N ALA A 306 -17.76 -7.89 6.98
CA ALA A 306 -18.05 -6.72 6.14
C ALA A 306 -19.45 -6.17 6.39
N THR A 307 -20.44 -7.06 6.50
CA THR A 307 -21.83 -6.68 6.80
C THR A 307 -21.95 -6.09 8.22
N ALA A 308 -21.33 -6.73 9.20
CA ALA A 308 -21.33 -6.25 10.60
C ALA A 308 -20.65 -4.87 10.73
N ALA A 309 -19.53 -4.66 10.03
CA ALA A 309 -18.78 -3.40 10.03
C ALA A 309 -19.59 -2.22 9.46
N GLN A 310 -20.47 -2.46 8.49
CA GLN A 310 -21.37 -1.42 7.96
C GLN A 310 -22.41 -0.94 8.98
N HIS A 311 -22.73 -1.76 9.97
CA HIS A 311 -23.71 -1.45 11.02
C HIS A 311 -23.06 -1.03 12.36
N ALA A 312 -21.76 -1.22 12.49
CA ALA A 312 -21.03 -0.77 13.67
C ALA A 312 -20.89 0.76 13.62
N ASP A 313 -21.37 1.43 14.70
CA ASP A 313 -21.04 2.83 14.95
C ASP A 313 -19.52 2.92 15.10
N SER A 314 -18.83 3.25 14.03
CA SER A 314 -17.40 3.60 14.07
C SER A 314 -17.35 4.86 14.93
N GLY A 315 -17.06 4.67 16.22
CA GLY A 315 -16.95 5.78 17.16
C GLY A 315 -16.17 6.91 16.50
N ALA A 316 -16.77 8.09 16.44
CA ALA A 316 -16.31 9.30 15.76
C ALA A 316 -14.94 9.83 16.26
N LEU A 317 -14.19 9.01 16.98
CA LEU A 317 -12.93 9.33 17.63
C LEU A 317 -11.82 9.36 16.59
N ASP A 318 -11.28 10.53 16.40
CA ASP A 318 -10.05 10.82 15.64
C ASP A 318 -10.04 10.56 14.13
N VAL A 319 -11.10 9.99 13.51
CA VAL A 319 -11.18 9.86 12.04
C VAL A 319 -11.00 11.22 11.36
N ASP A 320 -11.59 12.29 11.92
CA ASP A 320 -11.45 13.65 11.40
C ASP A 320 -10.03 14.22 11.63
N ALA A 321 -9.37 13.84 12.73
CA ALA A 321 -7.97 14.19 12.96
C ALA A 321 -7.07 13.52 11.93
N VAL A 322 -7.30 12.23 11.66
CA VAL A 322 -6.55 11.49 10.63
C VAL A 322 -6.81 12.05 9.24
N ARG A 323 -8.05 12.38 8.90
CA ARG A 323 -8.39 13.03 7.62
C ARG A 323 -7.65 14.35 7.43
N ARG A 324 -7.51 15.16 8.49
CA ARG A 324 -6.71 16.39 8.44
C ARG A 324 -5.24 16.11 8.18
N ILE A 325 -4.64 15.12 8.86
CA ILE A 325 -3.26 14.70 8.62
C ILE A 325 -3.08 14.29 7.15
N VAL A 326 -3.99 13.46 6.63
CA VAL A 326 -3.96 13.04 5.21
C VAL A 326 -4.00 14.23 4.27
N ALA A 327 -4.93 15.19 4.50
CA ALA A 327 -5.06 16.39 3.65
C ALA A 327 -3.79 17.25 3.68
N GLU A 328 -3.23 17.53 4.87
CA GLU A 328 -1.98 18.27 5.05
C GLU A 328 -0.82 17.61 4.29
N GLU A 329 -0.69 16.29 4.39
CA GLU A 329 0.39 15.53 3.78
C GLU A 329 0.24 15.40 2.26
N VAL A 330 -1.00 15.34 1.74
CA VAL A 330 -1.28 15.39 0.29
C VAL A 330 -0.84 16.74 -0.28
N ASP A 331 -1.22 17.83 0.38
CA ASP A 331 -0.82 19.19 -0.03
C ASP A 331 0.70 19.37 -0.01
N ALA A 332 1.35 18.89 1.06
CA ALA A 332 2.80 18.95 1.21
C ALA A 332 3.53 18.11 0.14
N PHE A 333 3.03 16.89 -0.14
CA PHE A 333 3.58 16.02 -1.17
C PHE A 333 3.43 16.64 -2.57
N GLY A 334 2.25 17.15 -2.91
CA GLY A 334 2.00 17.84 -4.17
C GLY A 334 2.89 19.08 -4.34
N ALA A 335 3.08 19.88 -3.29
CA ALA A 335 3.98 21.04 -3.32
C ALA A 335 5.45 20.61 -3.55
N ALA A 336 5.90 19.53 -2.90
CA ALA A 336 7.25 19.00 -3.09
C ALA A 336 7.46 18.45 -4.52
N GLN A 337 6.47 17.74 -5.08
CA GLN A 337 6.51 17.25 -6.46
C GLN A 337 6.59 18.41 -7.48
N ARG A 338 5.76 19.44 -7.31
CA ARG A 338 5.80 20.63 -8.17
C ARG A 338 7.15 21.35 -8.07
N ALA A 339 7.69 21.50 -6.87
CA ALA A 339 9.01 22.10 -6.65
C ALA A 339 10.15 21.27 -7.29
N ALA A 340 10.03 19.95 -7.26
CA ALA A 340 10.99 19.04 -7.90
C ALA A 340 10.96 19.14 -9.44
N ALA A 341 9.78 19.31 -10.03
CA ALA A 341 9.60 19.43 -11.49
C ALA A 341 10.29 20.66 -12.11
N ILE A 342 10.53 21.72 -11.32
CA ILE A 342 11.22 22.92 -11.79
C ILE A 342 12.74 22.80 -11.75
N THR A 343 13.26 21.87 -10.97
CA THR A 343 14.72 21.76 -10.79
C THR A 343 15.49 21.59 -12.11
N PRO A 344 15.05 20.81 -13.11
CA PRO A 344 15.73 20.70 -14.40
C PRO A 344 15.82 22.06 -15.13
N THR A 345 14.75 22.83 -15.13
CA THR A 345 14.72 24.17 -15.75
C THR A 345 15.72 25.13 -15.07
N VAL A 346 15.81 25.11 -13.74
CA VAL A 346 16.79 25.92 -13.00
C VAL A 346 18.23 25.49 -13.28
N VAL A 347 18.48 24.20 -13.42
CA VAL A 347 19.81 23.65 -13.76
C VAL A 347 20.19 24.07 -15.18
N ALA A 348 19.29 23.92 -16.16
CA ALA A 348 19.53 24.33 -17.54
C ALA A 348 19.80 25.83 -17.65
N LEU A 349 19.03 26.69 -16.94
CA LEU A 349 19.27 28.12 -16.88
C LEU A 349 20.66 28.47 -16.35
N ARG A 350 21.10 27.81 -15.30
CA ARG A 350 22.45 28.03 -14.74
C ARG A 350 23.56 27.53 -15.66
N ALA A 351 23.35 26.41 -16.35
CA ALA A 351 24.29 25.89 -17.33
C ALA A 351 24.45 26.88 -18.49
N MET A 352 23.35 27.33 -19.09
CA MET A 352 23.35 28.34 -20.15
C MET A 352 24.08 29.62 -19.74
N ALA A 353 23.80 30.14 -18.54
CA ALA A 353 24.47 31.32 -18.03
C ALA A 353 25.97 31.11 -17.81
N THR A 354 26.39 29.91 -17.39
CA THR A 354 27.80 29.57 -17.23
C THR A 354 28.51 29.52 -18.60
N GLU A 355 27.89 28.93 -19.61
CA GLU A 355 28.41 28.90 -20.98
C GLU A 355 28.56 30.32 -21.56
N LEU A 356 27.54 31.19 -21.37
CA LEU A 356 27.61 32.57 -21.81
C LEU A 356 28.77 33.32 -21.15
N VAL A 357 28.96 33.16 -19.83
CA VAL A 357 30.08 33.77 -19.10
C VAL A 357 31.41 33.26 -19.64
N ASN A 358 31.56 31.98 -19.87
CA ASN A 358 32.79 31.39 -20.38
C ASN A 358 33.11 31.94 -21.79
N ALA A 359 32.11 31.99 -22.68
CA ALA A 359 32.27 32.54 -24.03
C ALA A 359 32.73 34.03 -24.02
N GLU A 360 32.17 34.84 -23.14
CA GLU A 360 32.56 36.26 -23.00
C GLU A 360 33.95 36.41 -22.37
N LEU A 361 34.35 35.54 -21.46
CA LEU A 361 35.69 35.53 -20.90
C LEU A 361 36.75 35.10 -21.94
N GLU A 362 36.46 34.12 -22.80
CA GLU A 362 37.29 33.73 -23.91
C GLU A 362 37.48 34.88 -24.93
N ARG A 363 36.41 35.62 -25.22
CA ARG A 363 36.49 36.84 -26.06
C ARG A 363 37.36 37.89 -25.42
N LEU A 364 37.26 38.11 -24.10
CA LEU A 364 38.09 39.05 -23.36
C LEU A 364 39.56 38.64 -23.45
N ASP A 365 39.87 37.37 -23.27
CA ASP A 365 41.23 36.82 -23.36
C ASP A 365 41.84 37.02 -24.77
N GLY A 366 41.05 36.85 -25.83
CA GLY A 366 41.46 37.13 -27.19
C GLY A 366 41.69 38.59 -27.49
N ARG A 367 40.97 39.49 -26.79
CA ARG A 367 41.09 40.97 -26.98
C ARG A 367 42.22 41.60 -26.14
N LEU A 368 42.49 41.00 -24.97
CA LEU A 368 43.49 41.49 -24.01
C LEU A 368 44.46 40.38 -23.61
N PRO A 369 45.29 39.91 -24.55
CA PRO A 369 46.22 38.79 -24.28
C PRO A 369 47.29 39.10 -23.24
N GLU A 370 47.64 40.40 -23.11
CA GLU A 370 48.64 40.92 -22.16
C GLU A 370 48.14 41.04 -20.70
N LEU A 371 46.91 40.64 -20.41
CA LEU A 371 46.34 40.74 -19.08
C LEU A 371 47.08 39.79 -18.10
N ASP A 372 47.54 40.34 -17.01
CA ASP A 372 48.15 39.51 -15.96
C ASP A 372 47.16 38.54 -15.31
N THR A 373 47.69 37.41 -14.82
CA THR A 373 46.88 36.32 -14.28
C THR A 373 45.98 36.73 -13.10
N ARG A 374 46.44 37.65 -12.28
CA ARG A 374 45.69 38.12 -11.09
C ARG A 374 44.47 38.98 -11.49
N THR A 375 44.70 39.93 -12.37
CA THR A 375 43.63 40.81 -12.89
C THR A 375 42.61 39.97 -13.68
N ARG A 376 43.06 38.99 -14.46
CA ARG A 376 42.19 38.02 -15.16
C ARG A 376 41.32 37.26 -14.21
N ALA A 377 41.88 36.72 -13.14
CA ALA A 377 41.13 35.95 -12.14
C ALA A 377 40.08 36.85 -11.42
N GLU A 378 40.41 38.09 -11.07
CA GLU A 378 39.47 39.05 -10.46
C GLU A 378 38.31 39.39 -11.38
N ILE A 379 38.56 39.61 -12.68
CA ILE A 379 37.51 39.85 -13.67
C ILE A 379 36.60 38.63 -13.77
N GLN A 380 37.17 37.43 -13.94
CA GLN A 380 36.40 36.20 -14.03
C GLN A 380 35.52 35.99 -12.80
N GLN A 381 36.07 36.17 -11.59
CA GLN A 381 35.33 36.02 -10.34
C GLN A 381 34.23 37.10 -10.20
N THR A 382 34.51 38.31 -10.64
CA THR A 382 33.53 39.41 -10.59
C THR A 382 32.33 39.17 -11.51
N VAL A 383 32.59 38.75 -12.76
CA VAL A 383 31.54 38.42 -13.74
C VAL A 383 30.68 37.24 -13.22
N ARG A 384 31.30 36.18 -12.74
CA ARG A 384 30.57 35.07 -12.15
C ARG A 384 29.69 35.48 -10.97
N ARG A 385 30.20 36.29 -10.05
CA ARG A 385 29.42 36.82 -8.90
C ARG A 385 28.23 37.69 -9.35
N VAL A 386 28.38 38.46 -10.39
CA VAL A 386 27.26 39.28 -10.94
C VAL A 386 26.17 38.37 -11.48
N VAL A 387 26.53 37.38 -12.30
CA VAL A 387 25.56 36.44 -12.88
C VAL A 387 24.88 35.59 -11.79
N ASP A 388 25.65 35.11 -10.84
CA ASP A 388 25.09 34.35 -9.71
C ASP A 388 24.06 35.19 -8.92
N LYS A 389 24.34 36.45 -8.65
CA LYS A 389 23.41 37.36 -7.97
C LYS A 389 22.17 37.67 -8.79
N LEU A 390 22.31 37.86 -10.11
CA LEU A 390 21.19 38.09 -11.01
C LEU A 390 20.24 36.87 -11.09
N LEU A 391 20.79 35.68 -11.12
CA LEU A 391 20.00 34.43 -11.20
C LEU A 391 19.46 33.95 -9.86
N HIS A 392 20.06 34.38 -8.75
CA HIS A 392 19.69 33.89 -7.41
C HIS A 392 18.22 34.18 -7.07
N GLN A 393 17.80 35.44 -7.14
CA GLN A 393 16.46 35.85 -6.78
C GLN A 393 15.37 35.19 -7.67
N PRO A 394 15.47 35.22 -9.02
CA PRO A 394 14.52 34.57 -9.89
C PRO A 394 14.41 33.07 -9.63
N THR A 395 15.54 32.35 -9.47
CA THR A 395 15.53 30.90 -9.25
C THR A 395 14.97 30.50 -7.90
N VAL A 396 15.22 31.28 -6.84
CA VAL A 396 14.60 31.08 -5.54
C VAL A 396 13.10 31.35 -5.60
N ARG A 397 12.70 32.45 -6.21
CA ARG A 397 11.29 32.83 -6.28
C ARG A 397 10.46 31.87 -7.12
N VAL A 398 10.98 31.40 -8.25
CA VAL A 398 10.29 30.41 -9.08
C VAL A 398 10.13 29.08 -8.32
N LYS A 399 11.12 28.64 -7.56
CA LYS A 399 10.98 27.44 -6.71
C LYS A 399 9.89 27.59 -5.64
N GLN A 400 9.77 28.79 -5.05
CA GLN A 400 8.70 29.08 -4.08
C GLN A 400 7.32 29.09 -4.74
N LEU A 401 7.17 29.82 -5.85
CA LEU A 401 5.92 29.94 -6.59
C LEU A 401 5.48 28.62 -7.24
N ALA A 402 6.42 27.74 -7.55
CA ALA A 402 6.15 26.43 -8.09
C ALA A 402 5.36 25.52 -7.13
N GLY A 403 5.54 25.71 -5.83
CA GLY A 403 4.76 24.99 -4.82
C GLY A 403 3.29 25.41 -4.76
N GLU A 404 2.94 26.57 -5.32
CA GLU A 404 1.59 27.11 -5.34
C GLU A 404 0.74 26.53 -6.49
N PRO A 405 -0.59 26.52 -6.38
CA PRO A 405 -1.47 26.14 -7.48
C PRO A 405 -1.20 27.00 -8.74
N GLY A 406 -0.99 26.37 -9.89
CA GLY A 406 -0.62 27.07 -11.12
C GLY A 406 0.89 27.30 -11.31
N GLY A 407 1.73 26.83 -10.38
CA GLY A 407 3.18 27.04 -10.39
C GLY A 407 3.94 26.49 -11.61
N ALA A 408 3.38 25.52 -12.32
CA ALA A 408 3.98 24.96 -13.55
C ALA A 408 4.22 26.03 -14.63
N SER A 409 3.35 27.03 -14.73
CA SER A 409 3.47 28.13 -15.70
C SER A 409 4.72 28.99 -15.49
N TYR A 410 5.27 29.07 -14.28
CA TYR A 410 6.51 29.81 -14.01
C TYR A 410 7.76 29.11 -14.55
N ALA A 411 7.78 27.78 -14.59
CA ALA A 411 8.87 27.03 -15.23
C ALA A 411 8.83 27.18 -16.75
N GLU A 412 7.63 27.19 -17.31
CA GLU A 412 7.39 27.45 -18.73
C GLU A 412 7.81 28.86 -19.11
N ALA A 413 7.38 29.86 -18.33
CA ALA A 413 7.79 31.24 -18.51
C ALA A 413 9.31 31.45 -18.44
N LEU A 414 10.00 30.75 -17.50
CA LEU A 414 11.47 30.80 -17.47
C LEU A 414 12.10 30.18 -18.71
N ARG A 415 11.58 29.06 -19.21
CA ARG A 415 12.07 28.43 -20.43
C ARG A 415 11.92 29.36 -21.64
N GLU A 416 10.77 30.01 -21.77
CA GLU A 416 10.47 30.91 -22.85
C GLU A 416 11.27 32.23 -22.73
N LEU A 417 11.34 32.86 -21.56
CA LEU A 417 12.05 34.14 -21.34
C LEU A 417 13.57 34.02 -21.54
N PHE A 418 14.15 32.88 -21.28
CA PHE A 418 15.60 32.65 -21.41
C PHE A 418 15.94 31.77 -22.61
N ASP A 419 14.99 31.45 -23.47
CA ASP A 419 15.18 30.61 -24.67
C ASP A 419 15.97 29.30 -24.35
N LEU A 420 15.56 28.62 -23.28
CA LEU A 420 16.26 27.41 -22.83
C LEU A 420 15.98 26.26 -23.79
N ASP A 421 17.05 25.60 -24.26
CA ASP A 421 16.95 24.42 -25.10
C ASP A 421 16.15 23.30 -24.38
N PRO A 422 15.00 22.87 -24.95
CA PRO A 422 14.21 21.78 -24.39
C PRO A 422 15.02 20.50 -24.16
N MET A 423 15.96 20.17 -25.08
CA MET A 423 16.82 19.00 -24.97
C MET A 423 17.79 19.09 -23.79
N ALA A 424 18.28 20.30 -23.46
CA ALA A 424 19.13 20.50 -22.29
C ALA A 424 18.35 20.31 -20.99
N VAL A 425 17.07 20.70 -20.94
CA VAL A 425 16.19 20.48 -19.77
C VAL A 425 15.86 18.99 -19.60
N GLU A 426 15.57 18.28 -20.69
CA GLU A 426 15.33 16.82 -20.68
C GLU A 426 16.57 16.02 -20.28
N ALA A 427 17.75 16.38 -20.78
CA ALA A 427 19.00 15.70 -20.42
C ALA A 427 19.28 15.73 -18.92
N VAL A 428 18.98 16.87 -18.24
CA VAL A 428 19.09 16.98 -16.78
C VAL A 428 18.07 16.10 -16.08
N SER A 429 16.86 15.97 -16.62
CA SER A 429 15.82 15.09 -16.08
C SER A 429 16.22 13.62 -16.17
N THR A 430 16.76 13.19 -17.32
CA THR A 430 17.15 11.81 -17.60
C THR A 430 18.37 11.37 -16.77
N THR A 431 19.37 12.24 -16.60
CA THR A 431 20.56 11.94 -15.78
C THR A 431 20.22 11.68 -14.31
N ARG A 432 19.12 12.26 -13.81
CA ARG A 432 18.62 12.04 -12.45
C ARG A 432 17.82 10.75 -12.27
N MET A 433 17.35 10.13 -13.35
CA MET A 433 16.67 8.82 -13.30
C MET A 433 17.62 7.63 -13.16
N ILE A 434 18.92 7.83 -13.46
CA ILE A 434 19.93 6.76 -13.49
C ILE A 434 20.84 6.77 -12.24
N SER A 435 20.74 7.79 -11.39
CA SER A 435 21.50 7.92 -10.13
C SER A 435 20.58 7.79 -8.91
#